data_99531bfc0cb555cf2e1f83a18537b4fb
#
_entry.id   99531bfc0cb555cf2e1f83a18537b4fb
#
_cell.length_a   1.000
_cell.length_b   1.000
_cell.length_c   1.000
_cell.angle_alpha   90.00
_cell.angle_beta   90.00
_cell.angle_gamma   90.00
#
_symmetry.space_group_name_H-M   'P 1'
#
loop_
_entity.id
_entity.type
_entity.pdbx_description
1 polymer ?
#
loop_
_entity_poly.entity_id
_entity_poly.type
_entity_poly.pdbx_seq_one_letter_code
_entity_poly.pdbx_strand_id
1 'polypeptide(L)'
;VAGTAGLVLATLLIGNWVLQGPGVTWQPYSDEVLENARRVGKPVIIDFYADWCSPCVKLENETFHQSDIVARTHKDFIMVKVDLTRAENALNEELLKRYNVKGVPTVVFIDPDGRERDDLRLVDFLPADQFLDRMALLTKENSGG
;
A
#
# COMPACT_ATOMS: atom_id res chain seq x y z
N VAL A 1 -40.55 1.58 24.56
CA VAL A 1 -39.45 2.47 24.96
C VAL A 1 -38.07 1.78 24.78
N ALA A 2 -37.99 0.46 24.66
CA ALA A 2 -36.71 -0.24 24.45
C ALA A 2 -36.17 -0.20 23.00
N GLY A 3 -36.99 0.23 22.01
CA GLY A 3 -36.60 0.21 20.59
C GLY A 3 -35.78 1.41 20.12
N THR A 4 -35.84 2.56 20.81
CA THR A 4 -35.18 3.81 20.37
C THR A 4 -33.68 3.84 20.69
N ALA A 5 -33.26 3.24 21.81
CA ALA A 5 -31.85 3.19 22.20
C ALA A 5 -31.02 2.28 21.29
N GLY A 6 -31.60 1.15 20.84
CA GLY A 6 -30.93 0.22 19.91
C GLY A 6 -30.73 0.79 18.50
N LEU A 7 -31.70 1.58 18.02
CA LEU A 7 -31.61 2.23 16.70
C LEU A 7 -30.53 3.33 16.65
N VAL A 8 -30.39 4.10 17.72
CA VAL A 8 -29.36 5.16 17.80
C VAL A 8 -27.97 4.55 17.87
N LEU A 9 -27.80 3.44 18.61
CA LEU A 9 -26.51 2.75 18.68
C LEU A 9 -26.09 2.14 17.33
N ALA A 10 -27.05 1.52 16.62
CA ALA A 10 -26.81 0.94 15.31
C ALA A 10 -26.43 2.01 14.26
N THR A 11 -27.08 3.16 14.28
CA THR A 11 -26.77 4.27 13.37
C THR A 11 -25.41 4.88 13.67
N LEU A 12 -24.97 4.97 14.92
CA LEU A 12 -23.65 5.45 15.29
C LEU A 12 -22.53 4.47 14.83
N LEU A 13 -22.74 3.17 14.95
CA LEU A 13 -21.78 2.16 14.50
C LEU A 13 -21.65 2.12 12.98
N ILE A 14 -22.75 2.18 12.24
CA ILE A 14 -22.77 2.23 10.78
C ILE A 14 -22.18 3.55 10.28
N GLY A 15 -22.51 4.67 10.91
CA GLY A 15 -21.98 5.99 10.57
C GLY A 15 -20.46 6.07 10.74
N ASN A 16 -19.94 5.49 11.81
CA ASN A 16 -18.49 5.44 12.04
C ASN A 16 -17.75 4.55 11.01
N TRP A 17 -18.35 3.44 10.64
CA TRP A 17 -17.80 2.54 9.61
C TRP A 17 -17.80 3.21 8.22
N VAL A 18 -18.86 3.89 7.87
CA VAL A 18 -18.96 4.64 6.59
C VAL A 18 -17.99 5.84 6.56
N LEU A 19 -17.76 6.50 7.69
CA LEU A 19 -16.83 7.64 7.78
C LEU A 19 -15.36 7.22 7.70
N GLN A 20 -15.02 6.00 8.13
CA GLN A 20 -13.65 5.49 8.02
C GLN A 20 -13.32 4.99 6.61
N GLY A 21 -14.33 4.66 5.82
CA GLY A 21 -14.18 4.15 4.46
C GLY A 21 -13.40 2.83 4.36
N PRO A 22 -13.36 2.19 3.21
CA PRO A 22 -12.45 1.08 2.97
C PRO A 22 -11.01 1.60 2.94
N GLY A 23 -10.08 0.87 3.57
CA GLY A 23 -8.65 1.15 3.49
C GLY A 23 -8.07 0.89 2.10
N VAL A 24 -6.75 0.92 1.97
CA VAL A 24 -6.04 0.53 0.73
C VAL A 24 -6.43 -0.89 0.33
N THR A 25 -6.74 -1.10 -0.94
CA THR A 25 -6.99 -2.43 -1.51
C THR A 25 -5.67 -3.08 -1.90
N TRP A 26 -5.20 -4.00 -1.09
CA TRP A 26 -3.97 -4.74 -1.31
C TRP A 26 -4.21 -6.02 -2.10
N GLN A 27 -3.31 -6.30 -3.06
CA GLN A 27 -3.27 -7.56 -3.78
C GLN A 27 -2.03 -8.35 -3.37
N PRO A 28 -2.09 -9.70 -3.31
CA PRO A 28 -0.88 -10.49 -3.17
C PRO A 28 0.02 -10.32 -4.39
N TYR A 29 1.32 -10.47 -4.21
CA TYR A 29 2.28 -10.42 -5.30
C TYR A 29 2.01 -11.52 -6.32
N SER A 30 2.00 -11.17 -7.60
CA SER A 30 2.15 -12.10 -8.72
C SER A 30 2.79 -11.37 -9.90
N ASP A 31 3.52 -12.10 -10.74
CA ASP A 31 4.09 -11.54 -11.97
C ASP A 31 2.99 -11.05 -12.91
N GLU A 32 1.83 -11.71 -12.90
CA GLU A 32 0.65 -11.32 -13.67
C GLU A 32 0.12 -9.94 -13.24
N VAL A 33 0.05 -9.65 -11.94
CA VAL A 33 -0.39 -8.33 -11.43
C VAL A 33 0.53 -7.23 -11.93
N LEU A 34 1.84 -7.44 -11.89
CA LEU A 34 2.82 -6.46 -12.36
C LEU A 34 2.75 -6.26 -13.87
N GLU A 35 2.63 -7.33 -14.64
CA GLU A 35 2.52 -7.25 -16.10
C GLU A 35 1.21 -6.55 -16.52
N ASN A 36 0.11 -6.84 -15.85
CA ASN A 36 -1.16 -6.15 -16.08
C ASN A 36 -1.06 -4.65 -15.76
N ALA A 37 -0.41 -4.29 -14.66
CA ALA A 37 -0.19 -2.90 -14.29
C ALA A 37 0.61 -2.16 -15.38
N ARG A 38 1.70 -2.76 -15.85
CA ARG A 38 2.52 -2.22 -16.94
C ARG A 38 1.70 -2.04 -18.23
N ARG A 39 0.90 -3.03 -18.59
CA ARG A 39 0.06 -2.99 -19.81
C ARG A 39 -0.97 -1.87 -19.79
N VAL A 40 -1.56 -1.57 -18.64
CA VAL A 40 -2.54 -0.47 -18.48
C VAL A 40 -1.89 0.84 -18.08
N GLY A 41 -0.55 0.89 -17.93
CA GLY A 41 0.18 2.10 -17.59
C GLY A 41 -0.04 2.61 -16.16
N LYS A 42 -0.26 1.70 -15.20
CA LYS A 42 -0.40 2.06 -13.79
C LYS A 42 0.87 1.76 -12.99
N PRO A 43 1.31 2.70 -12.15
CA PRO A 43 2.40 2.45 -11.22
C PRO A 43 2.00 1.44 -10.15
N VAL A 44 3.00 0.73 -9.62
CA VAL A 44 2.82 -0.27 -8.55
C VAL A 44 3.61 0.14 -7.32
N ILE A 45 3.01 -0.06 -6.16
CA ILE A 45 3.70 0.05 -4.87
C ILE A 45 3.67 -1.33 -4.21
N ILE A 46 4.85 -1.86 -3.87
CA ILE A 46 4.99 -3.16 -3.22
C ILE A 46 5.45 -2.94 -1.79
N ASP A 47 4.64 -3.34 -0.81
CA ASP A 47 4.95 -3.27 0.61
C ASP A 47 5.40 -4.64 1.13
N PHE A 48 6.69 -4.76 1.43
CA PHE A 48 7.28 -5.90 2.13
C PHE A 48 7.20 -5.63 3.63
N TYR A 49 6.38 -6.40 4.34
CA TYR A 49 6.07 -6.19 5.75
C TYR A 49 6.10 -7.48 6.56
N ALA A 50 6.07 -7.35 7.87
CA ALA A 50 5.83 -8.43 8.83
C ALA A 50 4.99 -7.92 10.01
N ASP A 51 4.19 -8.80 10.60
CA ASP A 51 3.31 -8.45 11.74
C ASP A 51 4.09 -7.99 12.98
N TRP A 52 5.29 -8.52 13.20
CA TRP A 52 6.16 -8.19 14.32
C TRP A 52 7.00 -6.94 14.11
N CYS A 53 6.92 -6.31 12.94
CA CYS A 53 7.71 -5.15 12.55
C CYS A 53 7.00 -3.86 12.99
N SER A 54 7.53 -3.19 14.01
CA SER A 54 6.92 -1.98 14.58
C SER A 54 6.77 -0.82 13.58
N PRO A 55 7.78 -0.45 12.77
CA PRO A 55 7.59 0.57 11.73
C PRO A 55 6.61 0.15 10.62
N CYS A 56 6.46 -1.15 10.33
CA CYS A 56 5.45 -1.64 9.40
C CYS A 56 4.04 -1.38 9.92
N VAL A 57 3.79 -1.70 11.19
CA VAL A 57 2.50 -1.43 11.86
C VAL A 57 2.20 0.06 11.88
N LYS A 58 3.21 0.88 12.11
CA LYS A 58 3.07 2.34 12.10
C LYS A 58 2.71 2.87 10.71
N LEU A 59 3.34 2.37 9.64
CA LEU A 59 2.97 2.67 8.26
C LEU A 59 1.51 2.32 7.98
N GLU A 60 1.08 1.12 8.37
CA GLU A 60 -0.30 0.67 8.18
C GLU A 60 -1.30 1.60 8.87
N ASN A 61 -1.07 1.94 10.13
CA ASN A 61 -2.03 2.69 10.95
C ASN A 61 -2.00 4.20 10.68
N GLU A 62 -0.85 4.79 10.43
CA GLU A 62 -0.69 6.25 10.35
C GLU A 62 -0.53 6.78 8.93
N THR A 63 -0.08 5.97 7.98
CA THR A 63 0.12 6.37 6.57
C THR A 63 -0.94 5.77 5.66
N PHE A 64 -1.02 4.44 5.60
CA PHE A 64 -1.92 3.76 4.65
C PHE A 64 -3.41 3.86 4.98
N HIS A 65 -3.77 4.30 6.17
CA HIS A 65 -5.16 4.58 6.55
C HIS A 65 -5.60 6.03 6.36
N GLN A 66 -4.68 6.92 5.96
CA GLN A 66 -5.06 8.31 5.66
C GLN A 66 -5.93 8.37 4.41
N SER A 67 -7.01 9.14 4.47
CA SER A 67 -8.02 9.22 3.40
C SER A 67 -7.42 9.65 2.06
N ASP A 68 -6.47 10.57 2.06
CA ASP A 68 -5.80 11.04 0.85
C ASP A 68 -4.94 9.96 0.20
N ILE A 69 -4.23 9.16 1.01
CA ILE A 69 -3.48 7.99 0.53
C ILE A 69 -4.44 6.97 -0.07
N VAL A 70 -5.49 6.60 0.66
CA VAL A 70 -6.48 5.61 0.22
C VAL A 70 -7.11 6.03 -1.11
N ALA A 71 -7.57 7.28 -1.21
CA ALA A 71 -8.19 7.82 -2.43
C ALA A 71 -7.22 7.78 -3.63
N ARG A 72 -5.97 8.19 -3.40
CA ARG A 72 -4.95 8.19 -4.45
C ARG A 72 -4.59 6.78 -4.93
N THR A 73 -4.47 5.81 -4.00
CA THR A 73 -4.17 4.42 -4.35
C THR A 73 -5.28 3.78 -5.16
N HIS A 74 -6.54 4.01 -4.81
CA HIS A 74 -7.69 3.46 -5.55
C HIS A 74 -7.78 4.00 -6.97
N LYS A 75 -7.41 5.25 -7.17
CA LYS A 75 -7.52 5.93 -8.46
C LYS A 75 -6.40 5.55 -9.44
N ASP A 76 -5.15 5.63 -8.97
CA ASP A 76 -4.00 5.71 -9.87
C ASP A 76 -2.97 4.58 -9.69
N PHE A 77 -3.06 3.76 -8.65
CA PHE A 77 -2.02 2.79 -8.27
C PHE A 77 -2.54 1.37 -8.16
N ILE A 78 -1.65 0.43 -8.38
CA ILE A 78 -1.82 -0.97 -7.97
C ILE A 78 -0.99 -1.19 -6.71
N MET A 79 -1.65 -1.61 -5.64
CA MET A 79 -1.03 -1.80 -4.33
C MET A 79 -0.85 -3.28 -4.05
N VAL A 80 0.40 -3.69 -3.82
CA VAL A 80 0.80 -5.10 -3.65
C VAL A 80 1.44 -5.28 -2.28
N LYS A 81 1.06 -6.33 -1.58
CA LYS A 81 1.63 -6.70 -0.28
C LYS A 81 2.38 -8.02 -0.34
N VAL A 82 3.54 -8.06 0.31
CA VAL A 82 4.32 -9.28 0.52
C VAL A 82 4.50 -9.49 2.02
N ASP A 83 3.89 -10.53 2.55
CA ASP A 83 3.95 -10.88 3.97
C ASP A 83 5.18 -11.73 4.27
N LEU A 84 6.11 -11.17 5.03
CA LEU A 84 7.34 -11.81 5.49
C LEU A 84 7.27 -12.25 6.96
N THR A 85 6.07 -12.25 7.55
CA THR A 85 5.89 -12.61 8.98
C THR A 85 6.40 -14.02 9.28
N ARG A 86 6.17 -14.95 8.36
CA ARG A 86 6.68 -16.32 8.40
C ARG A 86 7.69 -16.49 7.26
N ALA A 87 8.96 -16.48 7.61
CA ALA A 87 10.07 -16.24 6.69
C ALA A 87 10.31 -17.32 5.62
N GLU A 88 9.69 -18.49 5.69
CA GLU A 88 10.12 -19.62 4.88
C GLU A 88 9.10 -20.04 3.83
N ASN A 89 9.11 -19.36 2.68
CA ASN A 89 8.57 -19.93 1.46
C ASN A 89 9.44 -19.51 0.25
N ALA A 90 9.45 -20.36 -0.77
CA ALA A 90 10.31 -20.17 -1.95
C ALA A 90 10.02 -18.86 -2.71
N LEU A 91 8.74 -18.44 -2.76
CA LEU A 91 8.36 -17.18 -3.40
C LEU A 91 8.93 -15.98 -2.65
N ASN A 92 8.83 -15.95 -1.32
CA ASN A 92 9.37 -14.87 -0.51
C ASN A 92 10.89 -14.75 -0.69
N GLU A 93 11.61 -15.87 -0.68
CA GLU A 93 13.07 -15.87 -0.92
C GLU A 93 13.43 -15.33 -2.29
N GLU A 94 12.69 -15.71 -3.33
CA GLU A 94 12.87 -15.18 -4.68
C GLU A 94 12.63 -13.67 -4.73
N LEU A 95 11.55 -13.19 -4.13
CA LEU A 95 11.21 -11.77 -4.12
C LEU A 95 12.22 -10.93 -3.35
N LEU A 96 12.72 -11.43 -2.20
CA LEU A 96 13.78 -10.77 -1.43
C LEU A 96 15.05 -10.56 -2.29
N LYS A 97 15.41 -11.55 -3.08
CA LYS A 97 16.56 -11.46 -4.01
C LYS A 97 16.27 -10.53 -5.18
N ARG A 98 15.11 -10.70 -5.83
CA ARG A 98 14.70 -9.92 -7.00
C ARG A 98 14.71 -8.42 -6.73
N TYR A 99 14.16 -8.02 -5.60
CA TYR A 99 14.07 -6.61 -5.19
C TYR A 99 15.17 -6.16 -4.23
N ASN A 100 16.17 -7.00 -3.99
CA ASN A 100 17.26 -6.71 -3.06
C ASN A 100 16.77 -6.20 -1.69
N VAL A 101 15.76 -6.87 -1.13
CA VAL A 101 15.16 -6.52 0.16
C VAL A 101 16.04 -7.06 1.29
N LYS A 102 16.48 -6.17 2.19
CA LYS A 102 17.39 -6.52 3.30
C LYS A 102 16.69 -6.59 4.65
N GLY A 103 15.46 -6.11 4.74
CA GLY A 103 14.67 -6.09 5.98
C GLY A 103 13.31 -5.47 5.76
N VAL A 104 12.55 -5.36 6.81
CA VAL A 104 11.20 -4.77 6.82
C VAL A 104 11.16 -3.54 7.73
N PRO A 105 10.38 -2.51 7.39
CA PRO A 105 9.65 -2.39 6.13
C PRO A 105 10.57 -2.15 4.93
N THR A 106 10.17 -2.61 3.76
CA THR A 106 10.71 -2.13 2.49
C THR A 106 9.54 -1.86 1.56
N VAL A 107 9.39 -0.63 1.11
CA VAL A 107 8.39 -0.25 0.13
C VAL A 107 9.07 0.07 -1.18
N VAL A 108 8.71 -0.67 -2.23
CA VAL A 108 9.27 -0.56 -3.58
C VAL A 108 8.28 0.18 -4.46
N PHE A 109 8.78 1.15 -5.22
CA PHE A 109 8.00 1.98 -6.14
C PHE A 109 8.35 1.60 -7.58
N ILE A 110 7.36 1.15 -8.34
CA ILE A 110 7.49 0.75 -9.75
C ILE A 110 6.75 1.77 -10.61
N ASP A 111 7.43 2.35 -11.58
CA ASP A 111 6.82 3.32 -12.50
C ASP A 111 5.83 2.64 -13.49
N PRO A 112 5.03 3.42 -14.23
CA PRO A 112 4.09 2.86 -15.20
C PRO A 112 4.74 2.04 -16.33
N ASP A 113 6.03 2.19 -16.57
CA ASP A 113 6.78 1.39 -17.54
C ASP A 113 7.28 0.06 -16.97
N GLY A 114 7.07 -0.17 -15.68
CA GLY A 114 7.49 -1.38 -14.98
C GLY A 114 8.91 -1.34 -14.42
N ARG A 115 9.51 -0.16 -14.29
CA ARG A 115 10.87 0.01 -13.75
C ARG A 115 10.81 0.43 -12.30
N GLU A 116 11.70 -0.12 -11.49
CA GLU A 116 11.84 0.33 -10.10
C GLU A 116 12.44 1.73 -10.04
N ARG A 117 11.86 2.56 -9.18
CA ARG A 117 12.38 3.87 -8.78
C ARG A 117 13.11 3.72 -7.44
N ASP A 118 14.36 3.33 -7.50
CA ASP A 118 15.22 3.14 -6.32
C ASP A 118 15.34 4.40 -5.46
N ASP A 119 15.29 5.57 -6.09
CA ASP A 119 15.33 6.87 -5.43
C ASP A 119 14.12 7.15 -4.53
N LEU A 120 13.00 6.44 -4.77
CA LEU A 120 11.77 6.56 -3.99
C LEU A 120 11.61 5.45 -2.94
N ARG A 121 12.49 4.43 -2.96
CA ARG A 121 12.40 3.29 -2.05
C ARG A 121 12.35 3.73 -0.58
N LEU A 122 11.53 3.09 0.20
CA LEU A 122 11.35 3.37 1.61
C LEU A 122 11.78 2.15 2.43
N VAL A 123 12.57 2.38 3.48
CA VAL A 123 13.06 1.33 4.40
C VAL A 123 12.77 1.62 5.86
N ASP A 124 11.91 2.59 6.14
CA ASP A 124 11.48 3.00 7.48
C ASP A 124 10.06 3.57 7.42
N PHE A 125 9.55 4.02 8.56
CA PHE A 125 8.29 4.77 8.61
C PHE A 125 8.40 6.10 7.85
N LEU A 126 7.33 6.46 7.16
CA LEU A 126 7.19 7.75 6.48
C LEU A 126 5.77 8.30 6.69
N PRO A 127 5.61 9.55 7.17
CA PRO A 127 4.30 10.18 7.31
C PRO A 127 3.54 10.30 5.97
N ALA A 128 2.21 10.36 6.05
CA ALA A 128 1.34 10.35 4.89
C ALA A 128 1.60 11.47 3.88
N ASP A 129 1.88 12.70 4.33
CA ASP A 129 2.20 13.82 3.46
C ASP A 129 3.45 13.59 2.62
N GLN A 130 4.50 13.06 3.23
CA GLN A 130 5.75 12.72 2.54
C GLN A 130 5.58 11.48 1.63
N PHE A 131 4.72 10.53 2.02
CA PHE A 131 4.38 9.38 1.18
C PHE A 131 3.63 9.82 -0.09
N LEU A 132 2.69 10.76 0.04
CA LEU A 132 1.99 11.38 -1.10
C LEU A 132 2.96 12.07 -2.06
N ASP A 133 3.99 12.75 -1.53
CA ASP A 133 5.03 13.36 -2.37
C ASP A 133 5.77 12.32 -3.22
N ARG A 134 6.12 11.18 -2.65
CA ARG A 134 6.74 10.07 -3.41
C ARG A 134 5.80 9.50 -4.47
N MET A 135 4.52 9.32 -4.12
CA MET A 135 3.50 8.88 -5.08
C MET A 135 3.37 9.86 -6.25
N ALA A 136 3.40 11.15 -5.97
CA ALA A 136 3.34 12.19 -7.00
C ALA A 136 4.55 12.16 -7.94
N LEU A 137 5.74 11.90 -7.41
CA LEU A 137 6.96 11.75 -8.23
C LEU A 137 6.89 10.54 -9.16
N LEU A 138 6.25 9.46 -8.70
CA LEU A 138 6.09 8.25 -9.51
C LEU A 138 5.18 8.46 -10.74
N THR A 139 4.26 9.43 -10.67
CA THR A 139 3.31 9.71 -11.75
C THR A 139 3.71 10.89 -12.64
N LYS A 140 4.59 11.80 -12.21
CA LYS A 140 4.93 13.03 -12.93
C LYS A 140 5.80 12.82 -14.17
N GLU A 141 6.65 11.82 -14.21
CA GLU A 141 7.58 11.61 -15.31
C GLU A 141 6.92 11.15 -16.61
N ASN A 142 5.67 10.67 -16.54
CA ASN A 142 4.91 10.28 -17.75
C ASN A 142 4.09 11.41 -18.37
N SER A 143 4.08 12.60 -17.77
CA SER A 143 3.34 13.76 -18.31
C SER A 143 4.21 14.67 -19.18
N GLY A 144 5.46 14.31 -19.45
CA GLY A 144 6.46 15.09 -20.15
C GLY A 144 7.02 14.44 -21.42
N GLY A 145 6.25 13.56 -22.04
CA GLY A 145 6.63 12.93 -23.29
C GLY A 145 5.68 13.28 -24.41
#